data_9807e888d84e6aaa44d7b2711418d27a
#
_entry.id   9807e888d84e6aaa44d7b2711418d27a
#
_cell.length_a   1.000
_cell.length_b   1.000
_cell.length_c   1.000
_cell.angle_alpha   90.00
_cell.angle_beta   90.00
_cell.angle_gamma   90.00
#
_symmetry.space_group_name_H-M   'P 1'
#
loop_
_entity.id
_entity.type
_entity.pdbx_description
1 polymer ?
#
loop_
_entity_poly.entity_id
_entity_poly.type
_entity_poly.pdbx_seq_one_letter_code
_entity_poly.pdbx_strand_id
1 'polypeptide(L)'
;MTLTGPAVVQAAGAVCWRETPGGIELIVVHRGDRADVSIPKGKVDQGETPPQTAVREIAEETGLVIALGAPLGTTEYTMPGGREKIVHSWSAEVSDAAISESTFVANKEVAAIQWLSVKAARAALSYDLDRDVLDRFSARVKAGTIRTFPIIVLRHARAVPPASWDGPDATRPLLHRGLEQSQNVAPAIAAWAPRKLISSTAVRCLATIEPVAIITGLTVKQSVGISQDAYEDGAARVRKTVRKRLAAGVAVVLCSHGPVIPEIIDETAALTNTPLDAHLRRAGMLSTSEFTVMHVSSDHPDAPLVAVETHGPAFL
;
A
#
# COMPACT_ATOMS: atom_id res chain seq x y z
N MET A 1 -30.12 9.22 19.87
CA MET A 1 -29.18 10.35 20.00
C MET A 1 -27.81 9.82 19.60
N THR A 2 -27.47 9.93 18.33
CA THR A 2 -26.15 9.58 17.81
C THR A 2 -25.21 10.72 18.15
N LEU A 3 -24.30 10.49 19.09
CA LEU A 3 -23.20 11.40 19.40
C LEU A 3 -22.22 11.34 18.20
N THR A 4 -22.47 12.13 17.17
CA THR A 4 -21.48 12.40 16.12
C THR A 4 -20.46 13.38 16.71
N GLY A 5 -19.41 12.84 17.30
CA GLY A 5 -18.20 13.62 17.57
C GLY A 5 -17.66 14.23 16.25
N PRO A 6 -16.87 15.30 16.31
CA PRO A 6 -16.31 15.91 15.11
C PRO A 6 -15.52 14.85 14.31
N ALA A 7 -15.83 14.73 13.00
CA ALA A 7 -15.20 13.72 12.14
C ALA A 7 -13.67 13.86 12.19
N VAL A 8 -12.98 12.75 12.41
CA VAL A 8 -11.50 12.66 12.40
C VAL A 8 -10.99 13.04 11.01
N VAL A 9 -10.02 13.94 10.94
CA VAL A 9 -9.38 14.34 9.69
C VAL A 9 -8.29 13.31 9.36
N GLN A 10 -8.46 12.57 8.28
CA GLN A 10 -7.43 11.69 7.75
C GLN A 10 -6.50 12.47 6.81
N ALA A 11 -5.21 12.17 6.86
CA ALA A 11 -4.21 12.69 5.94
C ALA A 11 -3.17 11.59 5.63
N ALA A 12 -2.46 11.75 4.53
CA ALA A 12 -1.45 10.78 4.11
C ALA A 12 -0.30 11.46 3.36
N GLY A 13 0.88 10.87 3.44
CA GLY A 13 2.07 11.35 2.74
C GLY A 13 3.21 10.33 2.78
N ALA A 14 4.36 10.71 2.24
CA ALA A 14 5.52 9.83 2.22
C ALA A 14 6.84 10.59 2.44
N VAL A 15 7.80 9.91 3.07
CA VAL A 15 9.21 10.31 3.04
C VAL A 15 9.78 9.84 1.71
N CYS A 16 9.83 10.77 0.73
CA CYS A 16 10.43 10.53 -0.58
C CYS A 16 11.94 10.66 -0.46
N TRP A 17 12.69 9.60 -0.78
CA TRP A 17 14.12 9.52 -0.55
C TRP A 17 14.87 8.94 -1.75
N ARG A 18 16.15 9.25 -1.85
CA ARG A 18 17.08 8.67 -2.83
C ARG A 18 18.41 8.35 -2.19
N GLU A 19 19.18 7.47 -2.79
CA GLU A 19 20.57 7.23 -2.43
C GLU A 19 21.49 8.01 -3.37
N THR A 20 22.50 8.65 -2.80
CA THR A 20 23.52 9.40 -3.52
C THR A 20 24.90 8.95 -3.05
N PRO A 21 26.02 9.30 -3.74
CA PRO A 21 27.36 9.03 -3.23
C PRO A 21 27.64 9.67 -1.86
N GLY A 22 26.88 10.70 -1.49
CA GLY A 22 26.96 11.37 -0.19
C GLY A 22 26.08 10.74 0.91
N GLY A 23 25.33 9.68 0.58
CA GLY A 23 24.37 9.01 1.47
C GLY A 23 22.92 9.26 1.07
N ILE A 24 22.01 9.01 2.01
CA ILE A 24 20.57 9.19 1.78
C ILE A 24 20.16 10.64 1.87
N GLU A 25 19.43 11.09 0.87
CA GLU A 25 18.73 12.37 0.83
C GLU A 25 17.22 12.14 0.76
N LEU A 26 16.45 13.09 1.28
CA LEU A 26 14.99 13.09 1.21
C LEU A 26 14.45 14.47 0.82
N ILE A 27 13.26 14.49 0.23
CA ILE A 27 12.57 15.73 -0.12
C ILE A 27 11.87 16.30 1.12
N VAL A 28 12.02 17.61 1.30
CA VAL A 28 11.15 18.44 2.12
C VAL A 28 10.48 19.50 1.24
N VAL A 29 9.29 19.92 1.64
CA VAL A 29 8.52 20.99 1.00
C VAL A 29 8.57 22.25 1.85
N HIS A 30 8.79 23.41 1.19
CA HIS A 30 8.74 24.73 1.79
C HIS A 30 7.37 25.33 1.48
N ARG A 31 6.54 25.56 2.49
CA ARG A 31 5.20 26.10 2.34
C ARG A 31 5.22 27.61 2.33
N GLY A 32 4.75 28.20 1.21
CA GLY A 32 4.81 29.63 1.01
C GLY A 32 3.90 30.46 1.93
N ASP A 33 2.72 29.91 2.26
CA ASP A 33 1.69 30.59 3.05
C ASP A 33 1.98 30.58 4.57
N ARG A 34 2.80 29.65 5.05
CA ARG A 34 3.09 29.44 6.48
C ARG A 34 4.56 29.61 6.85
N ALA A 35 5.43 29.78 5.86
CA ALA A 35 6.87 29.86 6.04
C ALA A 35 7.43 28.65 6.86
N ASP A 36 6.85 27.45 6.68
CA ASP A 36 7.27 26.22 7.34
C ASP A 36 7.89 25.21 6.36
N VAL A 37 8.61 24.25 6.90
CA VAL A 37 9.23 23.14 6.18
C VAL A 37 8.64 21.84 6.72
N SER A 38 8.15 20.98 5.82
CA SER A 38 7.49 19.74 6.22
C SER A 38 7.78 18.57 5.27
N ILE A 39 7.50 17.36 5.72
CA ILE A 39 7.36 16.17 4.86
C ILE A 39 6.09 16.35 4.03
N PRO A 40 6.14 16.11 2.70
CA PRO A 40 4.98 16.29 1.82
C PRO A 40 3.82 15.36 2.21
N LYS A 41 2.61 15.92 2.38
CA LYS A 41 1.39 15.22 2.81
C LYS A 41 0.17 16.11 2.72
N GLY A 42 -0.99 15.53 2.47
CA GLY A 42 -2.25 16.25 2.49
C GLY A 42 -3.43 15.44 2.99
N LYS A 43 -4.63 16.00 2.88
CA LYS A 43 -5.86 15.40 3.39
C LYS A 43 -6.36 14.31 2.47
N VAL A 44 -6.95 13.28 3.07
CA VAL A 44 -7.71 12.27 2.33
C VAL A 44 -9.00 12.90 1.84
N ASP A 45 -9.21 12.90 0.53
CA ASP A 45 -10.43 13.39 -0.10
C ASP A 45 -11.56 12.36 0.03
N GLN A 46 -12.80 12.83 -0.17
CA GLN A 46 -13.95 11.93 -0.14
C GLN A 46 -13.83 10.85 -1.21
N GLY A 47 -13.96 9.59 -0.80
CA GLY A 47 -13.83 8.43 -1.70
C GLY A 47 -12.40 7.98 -1.94
N GLU A 48 -11.40 8.62 -1.33
CA GLU A 48 -10.00 8.15 -1.36
C GLU A 48 -9.67 7.24 -0.18
N THR A 49 -8.58 6.51 -0.35
CA THR A 49 -7.91 5.77 0.72
C THR A 49 -6.58 6.44 1.07
N PRO A 50 -6.05 6.29 2.30
CA PRO A 50 -4.76 6.89 2.67
C PRO A 50 -3.59 6.55 1.71
N PRO A 51 -3.41 5.29 1.22
CA PRO A 51 -2.34 5.01 0.24
C PRO A 51 -2.50 5.78 -1.08
N GLN A 52 -3.73 5.87 -1.60
CA GLN A 52 -4.03 6.64 -2.81
C GLN A 52 -3.74 8.12 -2.62
N THR A 53 -4.20 8.69 -1.50
CA THR A 53 -3.94 10.09 -1.12
C THR A 53 -2.43 10.37 -1.03
N ALA A 54 -1.64 9.48 -0.40
CA ALA A 54 -0.20 9.69 -0.29
C ALA A 54 0.46 9.85 -1.66
N VAL A 55 0.12 9.02 -2.64
CA VAL A 55 0.67 9.13 -4.01
C VAL A 55 0.19 10.40 -4.70
N ARG A 56 -1.09 10.78 -4.57
CA ARG A 56 -1.64 12.01 -5.16
C ARG A 56 -0.96 13.25 -4.58
N GLU A 57 -0.88 13.36 -3.26
CA GLU A 57 -0.30 14.52 -2.59
C GLU A 57 1.21 14.69 -2.93
N ILE A 58 1.95 13.58 -3.01
CA ILE A 58 3.34 13.65 -3.47
C ILE A 58 3.43 14.18 -4.91
N ALA A 59 2.55 13.72 -5.80
CA ALA A 59 2.52 14.21 -7.17
C ALA A 59 2.15 15.70 -7.24
N GLU A 60 1.17 16.16 -6.46
CA GLU A 60 0.72 17.55 -6.41
C GLU A 60 1.77 18.49 -5.78
N GLU A 61 2.37 18.09 -4.66
CA GLU A 61 3.32 18.93 -3.91
C GLU A 61 4.75 18.89 -4.48
N THR A 62 5.14 17.82 -5.19
CA THR A 62 6.53 17.62 -5.64
C THR A 62 6.70 17.32 -7.13
N GLY A 63 5.60 17.10 -7.85
CA GLY A 63 5.64 16.66 -9.26
C GLY A 63 6.19 15.25 -9.48
N LEU A 64 6.43 14.48 -8.42
CA LEU A 64 7.01 13.14 -8.51
C LEU A 64 5.95 12.05 -8.64
N VAL A 65 6.18 11.10 -9.51
CA VAL A 65 5.45 9.83 -9.55
C VAL A 65 6.22 8.80 -8.73
N ILE A 66 5.58 8.31 -7.66
CA ILE A 66 6.22 7.39 -6.70
C ILE A 66 5.48 6.06 -6.57
N ALA A 67 6.17 5.08 -6.01
CA ALA A 67 5.59 3.87 -5.44
C ALA A 67 5.80 3.89 -3.92
N LEU A 68 4.77 3.50 -3.16
CA LEU A 68 4.90 3.38 -1.71
C LEU A 68 5.81 2.20 -1.34
N GLY A 69 6.72 2.42 -0.41
CA GLY A 69 7.48 1.39 0.29
C GLY A 69 6.79 0.99 1.60
N ALA A 70 7.60 0.59 2.60
CA ALA A 70 7.07 0.18 3.88
C ALA A 70 6.45 1.35 4.67
N PRO A 71 5.40 1.09 5.48
CA PRO A 71 4.78 2.10 6.31
C PRO A 71 5.76 2.60 7.38
N LEU A 72 5.70 3.89 7.66
CA LEU A 72 6.40 4.55 8.75
C LEU A 72 5.47 4.81 9.95
N GLY A 73 4.24 4.29 9.89
CA GLY A 73 3.24 4.40 10.94
C GLY A 73 2.37 5.65 10.82
N THR A 74 1.60 5.91 11.87
CA THR A 74 0.71 7.06 11.99
C THR A 74 1.23 8.06 13.00
N THR A 75 0.83 9.33 12.83
CA THR A 75 0.91 10.37 13.84
C THR A 75 -0.49 10.92 14.11
N GLU A 76 -0.81 11.15 15.36
CA GLU A 76 -2.14 11.60 15.79
C GLU A 76 -2.00 12.87 16.60
N TYR A 77 -2.85 13.86 16.35
CA TYR A 77 -2.88 15.11 17.11
C TYR A 77 -4.20 15.84 16.98
N THR A 78 -4.49 16.66 17.97
CA THR A 78 -5.66 17.54 17.98
C THR A 78 -5.31 18.84 17.26
N MET A 79 -6.06 19.16 16.21
CA MET A 79 -5.91 20.41 15.45
C MET A 79 -6.43 21.63 16.27
N PRO A 80 -5.96 22.84 15.95
CA PRO A 80 -6.64 24.04 16.41
C PRO A 80 -8.13 23.98 16.03
N GLY A 81 -9.02 24.09 17.03
CA GLY A 81 -10.47 23.88 16.85
C GLY A 81 -10.99 22.51 17.29
N GLY A 82 -10.16 21.68 17.92
CA GLY A 82 -10.57 20.47 18.66
C GLY A 82 -10.82 19.23 17.81
N ARG A 83 -10.57 19.26 16.50
CA ARG A 83 -10.69 18.06 15.66
C ARG A 83 -9.41 17.21 15.70
N GLU A 84 -9.59 15.91 15.88
CA GLU A 84 -8.49 14.95 15.77
C GLU A 84 -8.03 14.81 14.31
N LYS A 85 -6.71 14.69 14.10
CA LYS A 85 -6.10 14.41 12.82
C LYS A 85 -5.17 13.21 12.93
N ILE A 86 -5.31 12.27 12.00
CA ILE A 86 -4.44 11.11 11.83
C ILE A 86 -3.71 11.27 10.50
N VAL A 87 -2.38 11.16 10.53
CA VAL A 87 -1.53 11.23 9.34
C VAL A 87 -0.86 9.87 9.15
N HIS A 88 -1.12 9.24 8.01
CA HIS A 88 -0.49 8.00 7.60
C HIS A 88 0.77 8.31 6.80
N SER A 89 1.88 7.64 7.11
CA SER A 89 3.16 7.90 6.47
C SER A 89 3.81 6.64 5.94
N TRP A 90 4.37 6.72 4.74
CA TRP A 90 5.15 5.66 4.10
C TRP A 90 6.55 6.16 3.74
N SER A 91 7.47 5.24 3.46
CA SER A 91 8.69 5.54 2.71
C SER A 91 8.40 5.45 1.21
N ALA A 92 9.13 6.19 0.39
CA ALA A 92 9.07 6.04 -1.07
C ALA A 92 10.46 6.31 -1.66
N GLU A 93 11.08 5.30 -2.26
CA GLU A 93 12.33 5.48 -2.99
C GLU A 93 12.04 6.14 -4.34
N VAL A 94 12.76 7.22 -4.65
CA VAL A 94 12.58 7.99 -5.89
C VAL A 94 13.75 7.71 -6.82
N SER A 95 13.45 7.20 -8.02
CA SER A 95 14.47 6.94 -9.04
C SER A 95 14.93 8.23 -9.72
N ASP A 96 16.13 8.20 -10.29
CA ASP A 96 16.66 9.34 -11.08
C ASP A 96 15.75 9.67 -12.27
N ALA A 97 15.08 8.67 -12.86
CA ALA A 97 14.08 8.89 -13.91
C ALA A 97 12.90 9.70 -13.39
N ALA A 98 12.32 9.33 -12.25
CA ALA A 98 11.20 10.07 -11.64
C ALA A 98 11.61 11.52 -11.26
N ILE A 99 12.87 11.73 -10.86
CA ILE A 99 13.39 13.08 -10.57
C ILE A 99 13.49 13.91 -11.86
N SER A 100 14.01 13.33 -12.93
CA SER A 100 14.15 14.03 -14.22
C SER A 100 12.82 14.33 -14.91
N GLU A 101 11.81 13.53 -14.63
CA GLU A 101 10.43 13.65 -15.13
C GLU A 101 9.51 14.47 -14.20
N SER A 102 10.04 14.98 -13.07
CA SER A 102 9.24 15.78 -12.13
C SER A 102 8.62 16.99 -12.83
N THR A 103 7.32 17.17 -12.61
CA THR A 103 6.54 18.30 -13.14
C THR A 103 6.34 19.39 -12.10
N PHE A 104 7.15 19.46 -11.05
CA PHE A 104 7.02 20.44 -9.99
C PHE A 104 7.05 21.88 -10.54
N VAL A 105 6.05 22.66 -10.16
CA VAL A 105 5.99 24.10 -10.37
C VAL A 105 5.61 24.75 -9.03
N ALA A 106 6.43 25.69 -8.58
CA ALA A 106 6.16 26.44 -7.36
C ALA A 106 4.78 27.09 -7.40
N ASN A 107 4.03 27.01 -6.33
CA ASN A 107 2.68 27.53 -6.20
C ASN A 107 2.46 28.18 -4.81
N LYS A 108 1.22 28.59 -4.50
CA LYS A 108 0.92 29.24 -3.22
C LYS A 108 1.08 28.31 -2.02
N GLU A 109 0.84 27.02 -2.21
CA GLU A 109 0.94 26.02 -1.14
C GLU A 109 2.40 25.58 -0.95
N VAL A 110 3.07 25.19 -2.04
CA VAL A 110 4.47 24.76 -2.03
C VAL A 110 5.32 25.73 -2.85
N ALA A 111 6.09 26.54 -2.15
CA ALA A 111 6.98 27.53 -2.77
C ALA A 111 8.26 26.90 -3.34
N ALA A 112 8.77 25.83 -2.71
CA ALA A 112 9.96 25.11 -3.15
C ALA A 112 9.99 23.68 -2.62
N ILE A 113 10.69 22.80 -3.34
CA ILE A 113 11.11 21.49 -2.87
C ILE A 113 12.62 21.47 -2.70
N GLN A 114 13.13 20.72 -1.74
CA GLN A 114 14.56 20.63 -1.49
C GLN A 114 14.97 19.21 -1.12
N TRP A 115 16.03 18.70 -1.75
CA TRP A 115 16.69 17.48 -1.34
C TRP A 115 17.68 17.77 -0.22
N LEU A 116 17.56 17.08 0.90
CA LEU A 116 18.40 17.27 2.08
C LEU A 116 18.89 15.92 2.61
N SER A 117 20.11 15.90 3.13
CA SER A 117 20.54 14.76 3.94
C SER A 117 19.61 14.58 5.13
N VAL A 118 19.50 13.35 5.66
CA VAL A 118 18.64 13.05 6.84
C VAL A 118 18.90 14.03 8.00
N LYS A 119 20.17 14.34 8.28
CA LYS A 119 20.55 15.29 9.34
C LYS A 119 20.07 16.71 9.05
N ALA A 120 20.24 17.18 7.82
CA ALA A 120 19.83 18.52 7.42
C ALA A 120 18.30 18.65 7.41
N ALA A 121 17.60 17.64 6.88
CA ALA A 121 16.14 17.59 6.90
C ALA A 121 15.57 17.65 8.32
N ARG A 122 16.15 16.86 9.26
CA ARG A 122 15.74 16.89 10.67
C ARG A 122 15.89 18.28 11.29
N ALA A 123 16.93 19.00 10.94
CA ALA A 123 17.16 20.37 11.43
C ALA A 123 16.21 21.39 10.78
N ALA A 124 15.86 21.19 9.51
CA ALA A 124 15.00 22.09 8.73
C ALA A 124 13.50 21.93 9.05
N LEU A 125 13.04 20.71 9.37
CA LEU A 125 11.62 20.42 9.64
C LEU A 125 11.08 21.30 10.77
N SER A 126 9.95 21.94 10.53
CA SER A 126 9.30 22.85 11.47
C SER A 126 8.55 22.14 12.59
N TYR A 127 8.07 20.89 12.35
CA TYR A 127 7.19 20.17 13.26
C TYR A 127 7.84 18.93 13.88
N ASP A 128 7.68 18.74 15.20
CA ASP A 128 8.19 17.55 15.89
C ASP A 128 7.57 16.25 15.35
N LEU A 129 6.30 16.27 14.99
CA LEU A 129 5.64 15.11 14.41
C LEU A 129 6.27 14.66 13.07
N ASP A 130 6.76 15.59 12.26
CA ASP A 130 7.51 15.25 11.05
C ASP A 130 8.91 14.71 11.40
N ARG A 131 9.54 15.21 12.46
CA ARG A 131 10.80 14.65 12.98
C ARG A 131 10.63 13.22 13.50
N ASP A 132 9.51 12.91 14.15
CA ASP A 132 9.18 11.55 14.61
C ASP A 132 9.02 10.57 13.43
N VAL A 133 8.40 11.01 12.33
CA VAL A 133 8.32 10.22 11.08
C VAL A 133 9.72 9.98 10.50
N LEU A 134 10.56 11.03 10.47
CA LEU A 134 11.92 10.94 9.99
C LEU A 134 12.81 10.05 10.88
N ASP A 135 12.57 10.03 12.19
CA ASP A 135 13.29 9.15 13.12
C ASP A 135 12.91 7.67 12.87
N ARG A 136 11.64 7.36 12.59
CA ARG A 136 11.19 6.01 12.17
C ARG A 136 11.78 5.60 10.81
N PHE A 137 11.85 6.54 9.86
CA PHE A 137 12.55 6.33 8.59
C PHE A 137 14.03 6.00 8.81
N SER A 138 14.71 6.81 9.64
CA SER A 138 16.14 6.65 9.95
C SER A 138 16.44 5.31 10.63
N ALA A 139 15.53 4.84 11.49
CA ALA A 139 15.64 3.52 12.11
C ALA A 139 15.59 2.39 11.08
N ARG A 140 14.70 2.47 10.04
CA ARG A 140 14.66 1.49 8.95
C ARG A 140 15.93 1.54 8.09
N VAL A 141 16.44 2.74 7.80
CA VAL A 141 17.72 2.89 7.07
C VAL A 141 18.86 2.21 7.85
N LYS A 142 18.98 2.49 9.14
CA LYS A 142 20.00 1.90 10.01
C LYS A 142 19.88 0.37 10.11
N ALA A 143 18.65 -0.13 10.09
CA ALA A 143 18.37 -1.58 10.12
C ALA A 143 18.56 -2.27 8.76
N GLY A 144 18.82 -1.54 7.66
CA GLY A 144 18.89 -2.10 6.30
C GLY A 144 17.54 -2.61 5.77
N THR A 145 16.42 -2.07 6.30
CA THR A 145 15.06 -2.52 5.96
C THR A 145 14.24 -1.45 5.24
N ILE A 146 14.90 -0.43 4.69
CA ILE A 146 14.20 0.66 3.99
C ILE A 146 13.73 0.25 2.59
N ARG A 147 14.49 -0.61 1.89
CA ARG A 147 14.12 -1.13 0.57
C ARG A 147 13.29 -2.38 0.71
N THR A 148 12.07 -2.33 0.22
CA THR A 148 11.14 -3.45 0.24
C THR A 148 10.41 -3.61 -1.08
N PHE A 149 9.95 -4.83 -1.35
CA PHE A 149 8.94 -5.07 -2.37
C PHE A 149 7.70 -5.69 -1.74
N PRO A 150 6.49 -5.27 -2.12
CA PRO A 150 5.27 -5.77 -1.53
C PRO A 150 4.78 -7.06 -2.22
N ILE A 151 4.31 -8.01 -1.40
CA ILE A 151 3.38 -9.06 -1.81
C ILE A 151 2.00 -8.64 -1.32
N ILE A 152 1.12 -8.29 -2.25
CA ILE A 152 -0.23 -7.82 -1.99
C ILE A 152 -1.19 -8.98 -2.18
N VAL A 153 -1.94 -9.34 -1.13
CA VAL A 153 -2.93 -10.42 -1.17
C VAL A 153 -4.31 -9.80 -1.12
N LEU A 154 -5.06 -9.92 -2.22
CA LEU A 154 -6.39 -9.33 -2.39
C LEU A 154 -7.46 -10.41 -2.29
N ARG A 155 -8.46 -10.22 -1.43
CA ARG A 155 -9.67 -11.04 -1.45
C ARG A 155 -10.60 -10.54 -2.54
N HIS A 156 -11.19 -11.48 -3.34
CA HIS A 156 -12.20 -11.10 -4.32
C HIS A 156 -13.34 -10.27 -3.71
N ALA A 157 -13.92 -9.37 -4.50
CA ALA A 157 -15.04 -8.53 -4.13
C ALA A 157 -16.34 -9.34 -3.94
N ARG A 158 -17.40 -8.69 -3.47
CA ARG A 158 -18.66 -9.35 -3.15
C ARG A 158 -19.29 -10.00 -4.39
N ALA A 159 -19.38 -11.31 -4.36
CA ALA A 159 -19.94 -12.13 -5.44
C ALA A 159 -21.36 -12.62 -5.09
N VAL A 160 -22.08 -13.12 -6.11
CA VAL A 160 -23.35 -13.83 -5.94
C VAL A 160 -23.15 -14.95 -4.91
N PRO A 161 -24.03 -15.10 -3.89
CA PRO A 161 -23.92 -16.19 -2.91
C PRO A 161 -23.97 -17.56 -3.57
N PRO A 162 -23.24 -18.58 -3.06
CA PRO A 162 -23.28 -19.94 -3.63
C PRO A 162 -24.70 -20.51 -3.74
N ALA A 163 -25.53 -20.32 -2.71
CA ALA A 163 -26.92 -20.81 -2.70
C ALA A 163 -27.86 -20.13 -3.73
N SER A 164 -27.41 -19.05 -4.37
CA SER A 164 -28.18 -18.29 -5.38
C SER A 164 -27.57 -18.42 -6.78
N TRP A 165 -26.74 -19.44 -7.00
CA TRP A 165 -26.05 -19.66 -8.26
C TRP A 165 -26.17 -21.12 -8.73
N ASP A 166 -26.77 -21.34 -9.90
CA ASP A 166 -27.02 -22.69 -10.42
C ASP A 166 -25.85 -23.28 -11.23
N GLY A 167 -24.80 -22.46 -11.48
CA GLY A 167 -23.60 -22.91 -12.20
C GLY A 167 -22.47 -23.38 -11.29
N PRO A 168 -21.33 -23.80 -11.85
CA PRO A 168 -20.12 -24.11 -11.10
C PRO A 168 -19.65 -22.92 -10.25
N ASP A 169 -19.14 -23.15 -9.02
CA ASP A 169 -18.73 -22.10 -8.10
C ASP A 169 -17.71 -21.12 -8.71
N ALA A 170 -16.78 -21.61 -9.51
CA ALA A 170 -15.79 -20.79 -10.20
C ALA A 170 -16.40 -19.75 -11.16
N THR A 171 -17.62 -19.97 -11.65
CA THR A 171 -18.30 -19.09 -12.61
C THR A 171 -19.19 -18.03 -11.96
N ARG A 172 -19.32 -18.00 -10.62
CA ARG A 172 -20.11 -16.99 -9.91
C ARG A 172 -19.59 -15.57 -10.18
N PRO A 173 -20.43 -14.65 -10.68
CA PRO A 173 -20.04 -13.27 -10.96
C PRO A 173 -20.03 -12.42 -9.68
N LEU A 174 -19.48 -11.22 -9.80
CA LEU A 174 -19.63 -10.18 -8.79
C LEU A 174 -21.07 -9.66 -8.77
N LEU A 175 -21.54 -9.26 -7.59
CA LEU A 175 -22.73 -8.42 -7.44
C LEU A 175 -22.37 -6.98 -7.85
N HIS A 176 -23.38 -6.13 -8.10
CA HIS A 176 -23.19 -4.70 -8.39
C HIS A 176 -22.27 -4.02 -7.34
N ARG A 177 -22.58 -4.22 -6.05
CA ARG A 177 -21.72 -3.74 -4.97
C ARG A 177 -20.28 -4.29 -5.03
N GLY A 178 -20.09 -5.49 -5.56
CA GLY A 178 -18.76 -6.06 -5.75
C GLY A 178 -17.98 -5.38 -6.88
N LEU A 179 -18.66 -4.96 -7.92
CA LEU A 179 -18.06 -4.15 -9.00
C LEU A 179 -17.61 -2.78 -8.47
N GLU A 180 -18.45 -2.11 -7.68
CA GLU A 180 -18.07 -0.86 -7.00
C GLU A 180 -16.87 -1.05 -6.07
N GLN A 181 -16.87 -2.11 -5.25
CA GLN A 181 -15.75 -2.43 -4.38
C GLN A 181 -14.45 -2.65 -5.16
N SER A 182 -14.52 -3.35 -6.31
CA SER A 182 -13.32 -3.60 -7.13
C SER A 182 -12.75 -2.33 -7.75
N GLN A 183 -13.61 -1.39 -8.14
CA GLN A 183 -13.19 -0.08 -8.64
C GLN A 183 -12.57 0.78 -7.54
N ASN A 184 -13.18 0.79 -6.34
CA ASN A 184 -12.73 1.62 -5.23
C ASN A 184 -11.43 1.14 -4.59
N VAL A 185 -11.11 -0.16 -4.65
CA VAL A 185 -9.85 -0.70 -4.10
C VAL A 185 -8.66 -0.57 -5.05
N ALA A 186 -8.93 -0.48 -6.35
CA ALA A 186 -7.88 -0.52 -7.37
C ALA A 186 -6.86 0.63 -7.27
N PRO A 187 -7.25 1.91 -7.06
CA PRO A 187 -6.29 2.99 -6.86
C PRO A 187 -5.40 2.80 -5.62
N ALA A 188 -5.97 2.26 -4.52
CA ALA A 188 -5.19 1.95 -3.33
C ALA A 188 -4.09 0.92 -3.63
N ILE A 189 -4.42 -0.17 -4.32
CA ILE A 189 -3.45 -1.20 -4.71
C ILE A 189 -2.39 -0.63 -5.67
N ALA A 190 -2.79 0.23 -6.60
CA ALA A 190 -1.89 0.86 -7.56
C ALA A 190 -0.82 1.75 -6.89
N ALA A 191 -1.06 2.24 -5.65
CA ALA A 191 -0.11 3.05 -4.90
C ALA A 191 1.25 2.37 -4.66
N TRP A 192 1.30 1.03 -4.66
CA TRP A 192 2.54 0.26 -4.56
C TRP A 192 3.14 -0.13 -5.93
N ALA A 193 2.65 0.44 -7.02
CA ALA A 193 3.11 0.22 -8.39
C ALA A 193 3.41 -1.28 -8.70
N PRO A 194 2.42 -2.19 -8.57
CA PRO A 194 2.65 -3.61 -8.81
C PRO A 194 3.20 -3.84 -10.21
N ARG A 195 4.11 -4.82 -10.33
CA ARG A 195 4.73 -5.21 -11.60
C ARG A 195 4.13 -6.52 -12.14
N LYS A 196 3.34 -7.23 -11.35
CA LYS A 196 2.69 -8.47 -11.74
C LYS A 196 1.33 -8.60 -11.07
N LEU A 197 0.34 -9.03 -11.85
CA LEU A 197 -0.99 -9.36 -11.38
C LEU A 197 -1.25 -10.84 -11.60
N ILE A 198 -1.62 -11.55 -10.53
CA ILE A 198 -1.93 -12.97 -10.55
C ILE A 198 -3.29 -13.18 -9.89
N SER A 199 -4.18 -13.88 -10.55
CA SER A 199 -5.51 -14.17 -10.06
C SER A 199 -5.79 -15.65 -10.04
N SER A 200 -6.59 -16.10 -9.08
CA SER A 200 -7.38 -17.31 -9.22
C SER A 200 -8.13 -17.28 -10.56
N THR A 201 -8.44 -18.46 -11.09
CA THR A 201 -9.20 -18.63 -12.34
C THR A 201 -10.69 -18.31 -12.23
N ALA A 202 -11.20 -18.13 -10.99
CA ALA A 202 -12.61 -17.84 -10.75
C ALA A 202 -13.01 -16.46 -11.28
N VAL A 203 -14.18 -16.38 -11.93
CA VAL A 203 -14.76 -15.16 -12.54
C VAL A 203 -14.75 -13.99 -11.55
N ARG A 204 -15.15 -14.21 -10.29
CA ARG A 204 -15.16 -13.18 -9.24
C ARG A 204 -13.79 -12.59 -8.93
N CYS A 205 -12.72 -13.41 -8.99
CA CYS A 205 -11.35 -12.92 -8.77
C CYS A 205 -10.83 -12.13 -9.96
N LEU A 206 -11.09 -12.62 -11.18
CA LEU A 206 -10.72 -11.95 -12.43
C LEU A 206 -11.39 -10.57 -12.52
N ALA A 207 -12.71 -10.50 -12.27
CA ALA A 207 -13.46 -9.24 -12.28
C ALA A 207 -13.02 -8.28 -11.13
N THR A 208 -12.50 -8.81 -10.01
CA THR A 208 -12.00 -7.97 -8.90
C THR A 208 -10.67 -7.31 -9.25
N ILE A 209 -9.75 -8.03 -9.90
CA ILE A 209 -8.42 -7.52 -10.21
C ILE A 209 -8.38 -6.70 -11.52
N GLU A 210 -9.40 -6.79 -12.35
CA GLU A 210 -9.47 -6.12 -13.66
C GLU A 210 -9.28 -4.60 -13.57
N PRO A 211 -9.92 -3.84 -12.65
CA PRO A 211 -9.67 -2.41 -12.51
C PRO A 211 -8.20 -2.09 -12.17
N VAL A 212 -7.52 -2.94 -11.39
CA VAL A 212 -6.08 -2.80 -11.12
C VAL A 212 -5.28 -2.99 -12.42
N ALA A 213 -5.66 -3.97 -13.24
CA ALA A 213 -5.01 -4.21 -14.54
C ALA A 213 -5.17 -3.01 -15.48
N ILE A 214 -6.35 -2.39 -15.50
CA ILE A 214 -6.63 -1.18 -16.31
C ILE A 214 -5.74 -0.02 -15.86
N ILE A 215 -5.70 0.29 -14.55
CA ILE A 215 -4.92 1.42 -14.01
C ILE A 215 -3.42 1.21 -14.24
N THR A 216 -2.93 -0.02 -14.08
CA THR A 216 -1.48 -0.32 -14.17
C THR A 216 -1.01 -0.67 -15.57
N GLY A 217 -1.91 -0.90 -16.53
CA GLY A 217 -1.58 -1.40 -17.87
C GLY A 217 -1.04 -2.84 -17.90
N LEU A 218 -1.19 -3.59 -16.80
CA LEU A 218 -0.63 -4.94 -16.66
C LEU A 218 -1.62 -6.03 -17.09
N THR A 219 -1.09 -7.10 -17.65
CA THR A 219 -1.87 -8.31 -17.95
C THR A 219 -2.03 -9.18 -16.71
N VAL A 220 -3.25 -9.65 -16.46
CA VAL A 220 -3.55 -10.60 -15.37
C VAL A 220 -3.14 -12.02 -15.77
N LYS A 221 -2.26 -12.63 -14.99
CA LYS A 221 -1.92 -14.05 -15.13
C LYS A 221 -2.84 -14.90 -14.26
N GLN A 222 -3.57 -15.82 -14.85
CA GLN A 222 -4.40 -16.79 -14.14
C GLN A 222 -3.56 -17.91 -13.49
N SER A 223 -3.94 -18.36 -12.31
CA SER A 223 -3.29 -19.43 -11.58
C SER A 223 -4.30 -20.30 -10.81
N VAL A 224 -4.42 -21.54 -11.23
CA VAL A 224 -5.18 -22.57 -10.50
C VAL A 224 -4.59 -22.79 -9.10
N GLY A 225 -3.28 -22.61 -8.94
CA GLY A 225 -2.57 -22.87 -7.68
C GLY A 225 -3.00 -22.00 -6.49
N ILE A 226 -3.81 -20.97 -6.71
CA ILE A 226 -4.42 -20.11 -5.68
C ILE A 226 -5.94 -20.02 -5.86
N SER A 227 -6.58 -20.99 -6.55
CA SER A 227 -8.04 -21.05 -6.68
C SER A 227 -8.65 -21.82 -5.50
N GLN A 228 -9.90 -21.49 -5.19
CA GLN A 228 -10.65 -22.15 -4.12
C GLN A 228 -10.91 -23.63 -4.45
N ASP A 229 -11.33 -23.92 -5.70
CA ASP A 229 -11.63 -25.30 -6.12
C ASP A 229 -10.39 -26.20 -5.94
N ALA A 230 -9.20 -25.74 -6.43
CA ALA A 230 -7.97 -26.50 -6.25
C ALA A 230 -7.55 -26.63 -4.77
N TYR A 231 -7.91 -25.66 -3.94
CA TYR A 231 -7.66 -25.73 -2.50
C TYR A 231 -8.56 -26.79 -1.82
N GLU A 232 -9.84 -26.79 -2.12
CA GLU A 232 -10.81 -27.76 -1.63
C GLU A 232 -10.47 -29.19 -2.10
N ASP A 233 -9.96 -29.36 -3.30
CA ASP A 233 -9.50 -30.61 -3.87
C ASP A 233 -8.09 -31.04 -3.38
N GLY A 234 -7.45 -30.27 -2.52
CA GLY A 234 -6.07 -30.51 -2.08
C GLY A 234 -5.01 -30.35 -3.18
N ALA A 235 -5.37 -29.77 -4.31
CA ALA A 235 -4.52 -29.57 -5.47
C ALA A 235 -3.87 -28.18 -5.57
N ALA A 236 -4.12 -27.30 -4.60
CA ALA A 236 -3.52 -25.96 -4.55
C ALA A 236 -1.98 -26.03 -4.52
N ARG A 237 -1.38 -24.99 -5.05
CA ARG A 237 0.09 -24.85 -5.13
C ARG A 237 0.53 -23.52 -4.55
N VAL A 238 -0.04 -23.14 -3.39
CA VAL A 238 0.19 -21.86 -2.72
C VAL A 238 1.68 -21.66 -2.47
N ARG A 239 2.33 -22.59 -1.77
CA ARG A 239 3.78 -22.51 -1.48
C ARG A 239 4.64 -22.30 -2.75
N LYS A 240 4.34 -23.03 -3.82
CA LYS A 240 5.06 -22.87 -5.10
C LYS A 240 4.84 -21.48 -5.71
N THR A 241 3.61 -20.97 -5.60
CA THR A 241 3.26 -19.65 -6.11
C THR A 241 3.99 -18.57 -5.31
N VAL A 242 3.92 -18.60 -3.99
CA VAL A 242 4.58 -17.63 -3.09
C VAL A 242 6.09 -17.65 -3.29
N ARG A 243 6.74 -18.83 -3.25
CA ARG A 243 8.18 -18.97 -3.48
C ARG A 243 8.62 -18.31 -4.79
N LYS A 244 7.87 -18.53 -5.88
CA LYS A 244 8.15 -17.89 -7.17
C LYS A 244 8.01 -16.37 -7.13
N ARG A 245 7.17 -15.82 -6.26
CA ARG A 245 7.00 -14.36 -6.13
C ARG A 245 8.10 -13.75 -5.29
N LEU A 246 8.45 -14.38 -4.18
CA LEU A 246 9.61 -13.99 -3.36
C LEU A 246 10.90 -13.99 -4.20
N ALA A 247 11.16 -15.06 -4.93
CA ALA A 247 12.34 -15.16 -5.80
C ALA A 247 12.35 -14.12 -6.94
N ALA A 248 11.21 -13.58 -7.33
CA ALA A 248 11.14 -12.54 -8.35
C ALA A 248 11.49 -11.13 -7.83
N GLY A 249 11.42 -10.89 -6.51
CA GLY A 249 11.82 -9.64 -5.87
C GLY A 249 11.11 -8.38 -6.38
N VAL A 250 9.85 -8.52 -6.82
CA VAL A 250 9.09 -7.39 -7.37
C VAL A 250 7.67 -7.34 -6.81
N ALA A 251 7.12 -6.14 -6.72
CA ALA A 251 5.76 -5.91 -6.30
C ALA A 251 4.75 -6.76 -7.09
N VAL A 252 3.89 -7.51 -6.40
CA VAL A 252 2.91 -8.43 -6.99
C VAL A 252 1.58 -8.40 -6.26
N VAL A 253 0.48 -8.52 -7.03
CA VAL A 253 -0.86 -8.75 -6.48
C VAL A 253 -1.26 -10.20 -6.70
N LEU A 254 -1.74 -10.85 -5.65
CA LEU A 254 -2.32 -12.20 -5.64
C LEU A 254 -3.80 -12.08 -5.28
N CYS A 255 -4.71 -12.14 -6.26
CA CYS A 255 -6.15 -12.12 -6.01
C CYS A 255 -6.69 -13.53 -5.81
N SER A 256 -7.29 -13.78 -4.65
CA SER A 256 -7.72 -15.10 -4.21
C SER A 256 -8.99 -15.08 -3.34
N HIS A 257 -9.22 -16.11 -2.55
CA HIS A 257 -10.43 -16.43 -1.82
C HIS A 257 -10.19 -16.48 -0.31
N GLY A 258 -11.24 -16.26 0.49
CA GLY A 258 -11.16 -16.32 1.95
C GLY A 258 -10.45 -17.56 2.51
N PRO A 259 -10.76 -18.78 2.06
CA PRO A 259 -10.08 -19.99 2.56
C PRO A 259 -8.61 -20.11 2.16
N VAL A 260 -8.20 -19.52 1.02
CA VAL A 260 -6.84 -19.64 0.46
C VAL A 260 -5.89 -18.56 1.01
N ILE A 261 -6.42 -17.40 1.35
CA ILE A 261 -5.62 -16.24 1.79
C ILE A 261 -4.79 -16.54 3.03
N PRO A 262 -5.34 -17.16 4.09
CA PRO A 262 -4.53 -17.54 5.26
C PRO A 262 -3.31 -18.37 4.88
N GLU A 263 -3.45 -19.36 3.97
CA GLU A 263 -2.33 -20.17 3.52
C GLU A 263 -1.29 -19.34 2.74
N ILE A 264 -1.71 -18.34 1.95
CA ILE A 264 -0.77 -17.43 1.27
C ILE A 264 0.05 -16.64 2.31
N ILE A 265 -0.60 -16.15 3.37
CA ILE A 265 0.06 -15.43 4.46
C ILE A 265 1.04 -16.36 5.20
N ASP A 266 0.57 -17.55 5.61
CA ASP A 266 1.36 -18.54 6.35
C ASP A 266 2.59 -19.00 5.57
N GLU A 267 2.44 -19.28 4.27
CA GLU A 267 3.55 -19.67 3.41
C GLU A 267 4.54 -18.52 3.17
N THR A 268 4.04 -17.29 3.08
CA THR A 268 4.93 -16.12 2.99
C THR A 268 5.73 -15.97 4.28
N ALA A 269 5.07 -16.06 5.44
CA ALA A 269 5.71 -16.00 6.75
C ALA A 269 6.77 -17.11 6.92
N ALA A 270 6.43 -18.35 6.54
CA ALA A 270 7.35 -19.49 6.62
C ALA A 270 8.59 -19.31 5.72
N LEU A 271 8.41 -18.76 4.52
CA LEU A 271 9.50 -18.55 3.56
C LEU A 271 10.37 -17.33 3.88
N THR A 272 9.87 -16.41 4.70
CA THR A 272 10.59 -15.22 5.18
C THR A 272 11.03 -15.34 6.65
N ASN A 273 10.96 -16.53 7.24
CA ASN A 273 11.27 -16.76 8.66
C ASN A 273 10.54 -15.79 9.62
N THR A 274 9.33 -15.36 9.26
CA THR A 274 8.49 -14.47 10.08
C THR A 274 7.67 -15.28 11.06
N PRO A 275 7.72 -14.99 12.37
CA PRO A 275 6.84 -15.66 13.36
C PRO A 275 5.37 -15.36 13.09
N LEU A 276 4.53 -16.40 13.12
CA LEU A 276 3.07 -16.28 13.00
C LEU A 276 2.45 -15.80 14.32
N ASP A 277 2.35 -14.50 14.48
CA ASP A 277 1.68 -13.86 15.62
C ASP A 277 0.18 -13.59 15.35
N ALA A 278 -0.50 -13.00 16.34
CA ALA A 278 -1.92 -12.65 16.22
C ALA A 278 -2.19 -11.56 15.17
N HIS A 279 -1.23 -10.64 14.92
CA HIS A 279 -1.34 -9.60 13.92
C HIS A 279 -1.32 -10.20 12.51
N LEU A 280 -0.35 -11.06 12.23
CA LEU A 280 -0.19 -11.70 10.93
C LEU A 280 -1.36 -12.64 10.61
N ARG A 281 -1.85 -13.40 11.60
CA ARG A 281 -3.06 -14.22 11.42
C ARG A 281 -4.29 -13.39 11.08
N ARG A 282 -4.46 -12.22 11.72
CA ARG A 282 -5.55 -11.30 11.45
C ARG A 282 -5.46 -10.72 10.04
N ALA A 283 -4.24 -10.47 9.55
CA ALA A 283 -3.99 -10.02 8.18
C ALA A 283 -4.45 -11.03 7.11
N GLY A 284 -4.62 -12.32 7.47
CA GLY A 284 -5.22 -13.35 6.61
C GLY A 284 -6.76 -13.39 6.64
N MET A 285 -7.42 -12.67 7.56
CA MET A 285 -8.88 -12.70 7.76
C MET A 285 -9.57 -11.53 7.04
N LEU A 286 -9.34 -11.41 5.75
CA LEU A 286 -9.83 -10.31 4.93
C LEU A 286 -11.34 -10.41 4.68
N SER A 287 -12.05 -9.28 4.73
CA SER A 287 -13.38 -9.10 4.13
C SER A 287 -13.28 -9.00 2.61
N THR A 288 -14.40 -9.05 1.90
CA THR A 288 -14.41 -8.90 0.43
C THR A 288 -13.84 -7.54 0.01
N SER A 289 -12.94 -7.53 -0.97
CA SER A 289 -12.15 -6.38 -1.45
C SER A 289 -11.18 -5.79 -0.44
N GLU A 290 -10.97 -6.41 0.73
CA GLU A 290 -9.80 -6.07 1.55
C GLU A 290 -8.54 -6.73 0.99
N PHE A 291 -7.41 -6.10 1.25
CA PHE A 291 -6.11 -6.63 0.87
C PHE A 291 -5.06 -6.41 1.97
N THR A 292 -4.13 -7.33 2.04
CA THR A 292 -2.95 -7.25 2.90
C THR A 292 -1.71 -6.98 2.06
N VAL A 293 -0.88 -6.06 2.52
CA VAL A 293 0.43 -5.75 1.95
C VAL A 293 1.50 -6.29 2.89
N MET A 294 2.26 -7.26 2.42
CA MET A 294 3.42 -7.81 3.13
C MET A 294 4.69 -7.23 2.52
N HIS A 295 5.44 -6.45 3.30
CA HIS A 295 6.67 -5.81 2.87
C HIS A 295 7.86 -6.74 3.11
N VAL A 296 8.41 -7.27 2.03
CA VAL A 296 9.59 -8.14 2.03
C VAL A 296 10.83 -7.29 1.82
N SER A 297 11.91 -7.53 2.58
CA SER A 297 13.19 -6.88 2.36
C SER A 297 13.72 -7.20 0.95
N SER A 298 14.13 -6.17 0.20
CA SER A 298 14.75 -6.37 -1.12
C SER A 298 16.16 -6.94 -1.01
N ASP A 299 16.89 -6.59 0.04
CA ASP A 299 18.28 -7.00 0.25
C ASP A 299 18.36 -8.38 0.91
N HIS A 300 17.35 -8.75 1.72
CA HIS A 300 17.27 -10.03 2.45
C HIS A 300 15.87 -10.62 2.37
N PRO A 301 15.48 -11.20 1.19
CA PRO A 301 14.11 -11.69 0.97
C PRO A 301 13.66 -12.86 1.85
N ASP A 302 14.61 -13.54 2.50
CA ASP A 302 14.40 -14.61 3.46
C ASP A 302 14.37 -14.13 4.93
N ALA A 303 14.66 -12.85 5.18
CA ALA A 303 14.53 -12.25 6.50
C ALA A 303 13.07 -12.00 6.87
N PRO A 304 12.74 -11.86 8.16
CA PRO A 304 11.38 -11.54 8.60
C PRO A 304 10.78 -10.34 7.88
N LEU A 305 9.47 -10.40 7.63
CA LEU A 305 8.73 -9.31 7.00
C LEU A 305 8.99 -7.98 7.71
N VAL A 306 9.30 -6.96 6.93
CA VAL A 306 9.59 -5.61 7.43
C VAL A 306 8.36 -4.94 8.02
N ALA A 307 7.21 -5.16 7.40
CA ALA A 307 5.91 -4.69 7.86
C ALA A 307 4.78 -5.47 7.21
N VAL A 308 3.62 -5.43 7.85
CA VAL A 308 2.35 -5.96 7.33
C VAL A 308 1.26 -4.92 7.60
N GLU A 309 0.48 -4.59 6.60
CA GLU A 309 -0.65 -3.66 6.71
C GLU A 309 -1.87 -4.21 5.97
N THR A 310 -3.06 -3.83 6.42
CA THR A 310 -4.33 -4.27 5.81
C THR A 310 -5.16 -3.05 5.46
N HIS A 311 -5.70 -3.05 4.26
CA HIS A 311 -6.50 -1.97 3.71
C HIS A 311 -7.80 -2.50 3.11
N GLY A 312 -8.82 -1.66 3.08
CA GLY A 312 -10.11 -1.93 2.44
C GLY A 312 -10.43 -0.91 1.34
N PRO A 313 -11.53 -1.14 0.60
CA PRO A 313 -12.03 -0.14 -0.32
C PRO A 313 -12.47 1.12 0.43
N ALA A 314 -12.34 2.27 -0.20
CA ALA A 314 -12.95 3.49 0.31
C ALA A 314 -14.48 3.30 0.42
N PHE A 315 -15.06 3.77 1.50
CA PHE A 315 -16.52 3.85 1.65
C PHE A 315 -16.99 5.21 1.15
N LEU A 316 -17.90 5.20 0.18
CA LEU A 316 -18.58 6.39 -0.32
C LEU A 316 -19.68 6.84 0.66
#